data_14a224f97357bf0530d63158b1181bd2
#
_entry.id   14a224f97357bf0530d63158b1181bd2
#
_cell.length_a   1.000
_cell.length_b   1.000
_cell.length_c   1.000
_cell.angle_alpha   90.00
_cell.angle_beta   90.00
_cell.angle_gamma   90.00
#
_symmetry.space_group_name_H-M   'P 1'
#
loop_
_entity.id
_entity.type
_entity.pdbx_description
1 polymer ?
#
loop_
_entity_poly.entity_id
_entity_poly.type
_entity_poly.pdbx_seq_one_letter_code
_entity_poly.pdbx_strand_id
1 'polypeptide(L)'
;ITREYLTLETATGPMQCQLFRPVVNGRQFPALLFYSEIFQITAPIARTAAMLAGQGFLVLVPEIFHELNPLGTVLGYDDVGKDKGNQDKWTKPLEGYDSDNRAMISHLQQHQACNGKIGAIGVCIGGHLAFRAALQPEVLATICLYATDLHSNTLPGAEQTLALSNKIQGELTMIWGRQDPHIPRAGRELIHQTLLASGTRFSWHEFDANHAFMRDEGERYDPALAIWVYQQAKSVFSLM
;
A
#
# COMPACT_ATOMS: atom_id res chain seq x y z
N ILE A 1 3.85 -21.19 -0.36
CA ILE A 1 4.15 -19.96 -1.10
C ILE A 1 5.62 -19.91 -1.48
N THR A 2 5.94 -19.18 -2.57
CA THR A 2 7.31 -18.77 -2.94
C THR A 2 7.48 -17.29 -2.75
N ARG A 3 8.73 -16.87 -2.61
CA ARG A 3 9.17 -15.47 -2.64
C ARG A 3 10.23 -15.34 -3.75
N GLU A 4 10.02 -14.42 -4.65
CA GLU A 4 10.89 -14.16 -5.78
C GLU A 4 11.32 -12.69 -5.74
N TYR A 5 12.56 -12.43 -6.16
CA TYR A 5 13.07 -11.07 -6.33
C TYR A 5 13.09 -10.76 -7.81
N LEU A 6 12.58 -9.60 -8.18
CA LEU A 6 12.57 -9.14 -9.57
C LEU A 6 12.86 -7.65 -9.64
N THR A 7 13.39 -7.20 -10.75
CA THR A 7 13.62 -5.78 -11.02
C THR A 7 12.71 -5.34 -12.14
N LEU A 8 11.96 -4.28 -11.91
CA LEU A 8 11.12 -3.63 -12.91
C LEU A 8 11.82 -2.36 -13.40
N GLU A 9 11.82 -2.14 -14.70
CA GLU A 9 12.23 -0.86 -15.26
C GLU A 9 11.10 0.15 -15.10
N THR A 10 11.41 1.29 -14.48
CA THR A 10 10.50 2.43 -14.33
C THR A 10 11.06 3.68 -15.03
N ALA A 11 10.26 4.72 -15.15
CA ALA A 11 10.74 5.98 -15.75
C ALA A 11 11.85 6.65 -14.93
N THR A 12 12.00 6.28 -13.65
CA THR A 12 12.99 6.86 -12.71
C THR A 12 14.15 5.91 -12.41
N GLY A 13 14.20 4.73 -13.07
CA GLY A 13 15.26 3.74 -12.91
C GLY A 13 14.78 2.37 -12.49
N PRO A 14 15.69 1.43 -12.27
CA PRO A 14 15.36 0.07 -11.87
C PRO A 14 14.78 0.05 -10.46
N MET A 15 13.65 -0.61 -10.29
CA MET A 15 12.95 -0.81 -9.02
C MET A 15 12.96 -2.28 -8.65
N GLN A 16 13.59 -2.63 -7.53
CA GLN A 16 13.51 -3.97 -7.00
C GLN A 16 12.14 -4.19 -6.36
N CYS A 17 11.57 -5.36 -6.63
CA CYS A 17 10.32 -5.82 -6.05
C CYS A 17 10.48 -7.22 -5.48
N GLN A 18 9.62 -7.56 -4.52
CA GLN A 18 9.47 -8.91 -4.02
C GLN A 18 8.08 -9.42 -4.40
N LEU A 19 8.04 -10.58 -5.07
CA LEU A 19 6.80 -11.23 -5.47
C LEU A 19 6.56 -12.46 -4.59
N PHE A 20 5.46 -12.45 -3.84
CA PHE A 20 4.99 -13.58 -3.05
C PHE A 20 3.81 -14.22 -3.76
N ARG A 21 3.84 -15.54 -3.93
CA ARG A 21 2.74 -16.25 -4.61
C ARG A 21 2.47 -17.63 -4.06
N PRO A 22 1.21 -18.11 -4.16
CA PRO A 22 0.91 -19.51 -3.90
C PRO A 22 1.61 -20.42 -4.90
N VAL A 23 1.99 -21.63 -4.45
CA VAL A 23 2.56 -22.67 -5.31
C VAL A 23 1.45 -23.69 -5.64
N VAL A 24 0.67 -23.38 -6.66
CA VAL A 24 -0.40 -24.28 -7.15
C VAL A 24 -0.31 -24.32 -8.67
N ASN A 25 0.06 -25.48 -9.21
CA ASN A 25 0.24 -25.66 -10.64
C ASN A 25 -1.05 -25.40 -11.44
N GLY A 26 -0.93 -24.64 -12.53
CA GLY A 26 -2.02 -24.38 -13.46
C GLY A 26 -3.12 -23.45 -12.93
N ARG A 27 -2.94 -22.83 -11.75
CA ARG A 27 -3.90 -21.89 -11.18
C ARG A 27 -3.43 -20.46 -11.26
N GLN A 28 -4.32 -19.55 -11.63
CA GLN A 28 -4.11 -18.11 -11.58
C GLN A 28 -4.79 -17.51 -10.35
N PHE A 29 -4.24 -16.38 -9.88
CA PHE A 29 -4.69 -15.69 -8.67
C PHE A 29 -4.91 -14.21 -8.96
N PRO A 30 -5.81 -13.53 -8.24
CA PRO A 30 -5.84 -12.08 -8.24
C PRO A 30 -4.55 -11.53 -7.64
N ALA A 31 -4.09 -10.40 -8.16
CA ALA A 31 -2.85 -9.76 -7.75
C ALA A 31 -3.10 -8.58 -6.81
N LEU A 32 -2.17 -8.34 -5.89
CA LEU A 32 -2.16 -7.20 -4.98
C LEU A 32 -0.85 -6.43 -5.12
N LEU A 33 -0.96 -5.13 -5.33
CA LEU A 33 0.11 -4.17 -5.09
C LEU A 33 0.14 -3.90 -3.58
N PHE A 34 1.23 -4.27 -2.90
CA PHE A 34 1.35 -4.03 -1.46
C PHE A 34 2.44 -3.03 -1.15
N TYR A 35 2.06 -1.86 -0.64
CA TYR A 35 2.96 -0.76 -0.33
C TYR A 35 3.34 -0.73 1.14
N SER A 36 4.66 -0.63 1.37
CA SER A 36 5.28 -0.65 2.68
C SER A 36 5.21 0.69 3.41
N GLU A 37 5.70 0.70 4.65
CA GLU A 37 6.03 1.90 5.42
C GLU A 37 7.29 2.60 4.86
N ILE A 38 7.63 3.76 5.43
CA ILE A 38 8.87 4.51 5.08
C ILE A 38 10.17 3.71 5.25
N PHE A 39 10.13 2.57 5.93
CA PHE A 39 11.27 1.70 6.21
C PHE A 39 11.58 0.68 5.10
N GLN A 40 10.84 0.73 3.99
CA GLN A 40 10.94 -0.18 2.85
C GLN A 40 10.45 -1.60 3.19
N ILE A 41 11.00 -2.64 2.54
CA ILE A 41 10.51 -4.03 2.67
C ILE A 41 11.15 -4.71 3.90
N THR A 42 10.73 -4.29 5.08
CA THR A 42 11.14 -4.87 6.37
C THR A 42 10.61 -6.29 6.56
N ALA A 43 11.08 -6.97 7.61
CA ALA A 43 10.59 -8.31 7.95
C ALA A 43 9.08 -8.36 8.23
N PRO A 44 8.46 -7.42 9.00
CA PRO A 44 7.00 -7.32 9.13
C PRO A 44 6.25 -7.18 7.80
N ILE A 45 6.75 -6.36 6.88
CA ILE A 45 6.16 -6.19 5.55
C ILE A 45 6.22 -7.51 4.76
N ALA A 46 7.37 -8.20 4.78
CA ALA A 46 7.53 -9.48 4.11
C ALA A 46 6.60 -10.56 4.70
N ARG A 47 6.40 -10.59 6.04
CA ARG A 47 5.46 -11.51 6.69
C ARG A 47 4.02 -11.21 6.30
N THR A 48 3.62 -9.93 6.29
CA THR A 48 2.29 -9.51 5.83
C THR A 48 2.04 -9.93 4.38
N ALA A 49 3.00 -9.72 3.48
CA ALA A 49 2.91 -10.16 2.10
C ALA A 49 2.76 -11.69 1.98
N ALA A 50 3.53 -12.45 2.78
CA ALA A 50 3.43 -13.91 2.83
C ALA A 50 2.07 -14.39 3.35
N MET A 51 1.51 -13.74 4.36
CA MET A 51 0.16 -14.03 4.88
C MET A 51 -0.91 -13.80 3.82
N LEU A 52 -0.85 -12.69 3.08
CA LEU A 52 -1.77 -12.39 1.98
C LEU A 52 -1.62 -13.43 0.84
N ALA A 53 -0.38 -13.76 0.47
CA ALA A 53 -0.14 -14.80 -0.54
C ALA A 53 -0.68 -16.17 -0.10
N GLY A 54 -0.56 -16.52 1.19
CA GLY A 54 -1.15 -17.72 1.78
C GLY A 54 -2.68 -17.78 1.68
N GLN A 55 -3.34 -16.64 1.52
CA GLN A 55 -4.79 -16.54 1.30
C GLN A 55 -5.20 -16.65 -0.18
N GLY A 56 -4.25 -16.83 -1.08
CA GLY A 56 -4.54 -17.03 -2.51
C GLY A 56 -4.36 -15.78 -3.38
N PHE A 57 -3.47 -14.89 -2.99
CA PHE A 57 -3.14 -13.68 -3.77
C PHE A 57 -1.70 -13.74 -4.31
N LEU A 58 -1.50 -13.14 -5.48
CA LEU A 58 -0.19 -12.81 -6.02
C LEU A 58 0.19 -11.43 -5.47
N VAL A 59 1.17 -11.33 -4.58
CA VAL A 59 1.47 -10.08 -3.86
C VAL A 59 2.81 -9.51 -4.31
N LEU A 60 2.78 -8.35 -4.95
CA LEU A 60 3.95 -7.61 -5.42
C LEU A 60 4.25 -6.45 -4.46
N VAL A 61 5.44 -6.44 -3.89
CA VAL A 61 5.90 -5.44 -2.92
C VAL A 61 7.08 -4.67 -3.51
N PRO A 62 6.94 -3.37 -3.83
CA PRO A 62 8.02 -2.55 -4.39
C PRO A 62 8.93 -1.95 -3.33
N GLU A 63 10.17 -1.66 -3.69
CA GLU A 63 11.00 -0.70 -2.98
C GLU A 63 10.56 0.71 -3.35
N ILE A 64 9.74 1.32 -2.49
CA ILE A 64 9.05 2.59 -2.79
C ILE A 64 9.99 3.80 -2.96
N PHE A 65 11.25 3.70 -2.54
CA PHE A 65 12.28 4.75 -2.63
C PHE A 65 13.51 4.28 -3.44
N HIS A 66 13.30 3.47 -4.48
CA HIS A 66 14.35 2.85 -5.29
C HIS A 66 15.29 3.87 -5.98
N GLU A 67 14.82 5.09 -6.28
CA GLU A 67 15.65 6.14 -6.89
C GLU A 67 16.60 6.81 -5.91
N LEU A 68 16.29 6.73 -4.62
CA LEU A 68 16.96 7.48 -3.55
C LEU A 68 17.89 6.61 -2.70
N ASN A 69 17.83 5.29 -2.89
CA ASN A 69 18.58 4.32 -2.11
C ASN A 69 19.15 3.22 -3.01
N PRO A 70 20.28 2.60 -2.63
CA PRO A 70 20.73 1.36 -3.26
C PRO A 70 19.65 0.28 -3.20
N LEU A 71 19.53 -0.54 -4.25
CA LEU A 71 18.59 -1.66 -4.28
C LEU A 71 18.83 -2.61 -3.11
N GLY A 72 17.76 -3.09 -2.49
CA GLY A 72 17.81 -3.93 -1.30
C GLY A 72 17.90 -3.16 0.02
N THR A 73 17.83 -1.82 0.00
CA THR A 73 17.89 -1.02 1.23
C THR A 73 16.67 -1.27 2.10
N VAL A 74 16.93 -1.61 3.37
CA VAL A 74 15.91 -1.69 4.42
C VAL A 74 16.35 -0.80 5.57
N LEU A 75 15.47 0.08 6.02
CA LEU A 75 15.75 1.00 7.13
C LEU A 75 15.33 0.38 8.47
N GLY A 76 16.09 0.71 9.53
CA GLY A 76 15.78 0.29 10.89
C GLY A 76 14.57 1.02 11.48
N TYR A 77 13.89 0.38 12.45
CA TYR A 77 12.80 1.01 13.23
C TYR A 77 13.37 1.88 14.37
N ASP A 78 14.37 2.68 14.06
CA ASP A 78 15.03 3.64 14.96
C ASP A 78 14.91 5.07 14.42
N ASP A 79 15.47 6.04 15.14
CA ASP A 79 15.40 7.45 14.73
C ASP A 79 16.15 7.70 13.42
N VAL A 80 17.27 7.02 13.19
CA VAL A 80 18.05 7.17 11.94
C VAL A 80 17.26 6.69 10.74
N GLY A 81 16.67 5.49 10.82
CA GLY A 81 15.82 4.94 9.76
C GLY A 81 14.55 5.76 9.54
N LYS A 82 13.93 6.23 10.63
CA LYS A 82 12.77 7.12 10.56
C LYS A 82 13.08 8.44 9.85
N ASP A 83 14.19 9.09 10.21
CA ASP A 83 14.57 10.37 9.62
C ASP A 83 14.92 10.21 8.14
N LYS A 84 15.68 9.16 7.78
CA LYS A 84 15.99 8.82 6.38
C LYS A 84 14.72 8.55 5.57
N GLY A 85 13.83 7.70 6.08
CA GLY A 85 12.58 7.37 5.38
C GLY A 85 11.63 8.57 5.22
N ASN A 86 11.58 9.47 6.19
CA ASN A 86 10.86 10.74 6.06
C ASN A 86 11.50 11.67 5.03
N GLN A 87 12.84 11.76 5.00
CA GLN A 87 13.55 12.53 3.99
C GLN A 87 13.23 12.00 2.57
N ASP A 88 13.28 10.68 2.38
CA ASP A 88 12.97 10.06 1.11
C ASP A 88 11.53 10.34 0.67
N LYS A 89 10.58 10.19 1.60
CA LYS A 89 9.16 10.50 1.38
C LYS A 89 8.93 11.95 0.91
N TRP A 90 9.66 12.90 1.49
CA TRP A 90 9.54 14.32 1.13
C TRP A 90 10.40 14.70 -0.09
N THR A 91 11.20 13.79 -0.62
CA THR A 91 12.03 14.01 -1.82
C THR A 91 11.37 13.45 -3.07
N LYS A 92 10.80 12.24 -3.00
CA LYS A 92 10.19 11.58 -4.16
C LYS A 92 8.84 12.22 -4.51
N PRO A 93 8.68 12.74 -5.74
CA PRO A 93 7.41 13.34 -6.18
C PRO A 93 6.34 12.29 -6.44
N LEU A 94 5.07 12.68 -6.28
CA LEU A 94 3.90 11.81 -6.49
C LEU A 94 3.87 11.19 -7.90
N GLU A 95 4.33 11.89 -8.92
CA GLU A 95 4.42 11.41 -10.30
C GLU A 95 5.40 10.23 -10.45
N GLY A 96 6.42 10.17 -9.61
CA GLY A 96 7.33 9.01 -9.54
C GLY A 96 6.60 7.75 -9.08
N TYR A 97 5.82 7.84 -8.01
CA TYR A 97 4.99 6.71 -7.56
C TYR A 97 3.94 6.30 -8.60
N ASP A 98 3.37 7.25 -9.35
CA ASP A 98 2.43 6.92 -10.44
C ASP A 98 3.12 6.17 -11.58
N SER A 99 4.35 6.52 -11.89
CA SER A 99 5.18 5.79 -12.85
C SER A 99 5.44 4.35 -12.39
N ASP A 100 5.80 4.18 -11.11
CA ASP A 100 6.01 2.86 -10.51
C ASP A 100 4.73 2.03 -10.54
N ASN A 101 3.58 2.63 -10.22
CA ASN A 101 2.27 1.97 -10.28
C ASN A 101 2.00 1.41 -11.68
N ARG A 102 2.25 2.20 -12.73
CA ARG A 102 2.05 1.73 -14.12
C ARG A 102 2.98 0.57 -14.48
N ALA A 103 4.25 0.63 -14.08
CA ALA A 103 5.19 -0.47 -14.31
C ALA A 103 4.76 -1.76 -13.60
N MET A 104 4.34 -1.67 -12.35
CA MET A 104 3.87 -2.81 -11.56
C MET A 104 2.57 -3.41 -12.13
N ILE A 105 1.59 -2.58 -12.47
CA ILE A 105 0.33 -3.01 -13.08
C ILE A 105 0.61 -3.73 -14.40
N SER A 106 1.43 -3.15 -15.28
CA SER A 106 1.81 -3.76 -16.56
C SER A 106 2.49 -5.12 -16.36
N HIS A 107 3.39 -5.23 -15.40
CA HIS A 107 4.03 -6.51 -15.06
C HIS A 107 3.03 -7.57 -14.60
N LEU A 108 2.12 -7.21 -13.69
CA LEU A 108 1.12 -8.13 -13.16
C LEU A 108 0.11 -8.58 -14.23
N GLN A 109 -0.30 -7.70 -15.14
CA GLN A 109 -1.18 -8.04 -16.27
C GLN A 109 -0.55 -9.07 -17.21
N GLN A 110 0.76 -9.07 -17.35
CA GLN A 110 1.51 -10.00 -18.19
C GLN A 110 1.96 -11.28 -17.45
N HIS A 111 1.86 -11.28 -16.12
CA HIS A 111 2.35 -12.38 -15.30
C HIS A 111 1.44 -13.62 -15.41
N GLN A 112 2.01 -14.76 -15.80
CA GLN A 112 1.26 -16.01 -16.08
C GLN A 112 0.40 -16.51 -14.91
N ALA A 113 0.77 -16.22 -13.65
CA ALA A 113 0.01 -16.62 -12.48
C ALA A 113 -1.06 -15.59 -12.09
N CYS A 114 -1.16 -14.44 -12.78
CA CYS A 114 -2.19 -13.44 -12.53
C CYS A 114 -3.44 -13.74 -13.38
N ASN A 115 -4.62 -13.64 -12.75
CA ASN A 115 -5.90 -13.82 -13.45
C ASN A 115 -6.44 -12.52 -14.08
N GLY A 116 -5.62 -11.45 -14.12
CA GLY A 116 -5.98 -10.13 -14.65
C GLY A 116 -6.68 -9.20 -13.65
N LYS A 117 -7.05 -9.67 -12.46
CA LYS A 117 -7.68 -8.86 -11.42
C LYS A 117 -6.62 -8.29 -10.49
N ILE A 118 -6.60 -6.97 -10.30
CA ILE A 118 -5.59 -6.27 -9.53
C ILE A 118 -6.25 -5.44 -8.44
N GLY A 119 -5.76 -5.58 -7.22
CA GLY A 119 -6.09 -4.74 -6.07
C GLY A 119 -4.84 -4.06 -5.52
N ALA A 120 -5.05 -3.15 -4.56
CA ALA A 120 -3.97 -2.48 -3.86
C ALA A 120 -4.21 -2.51 -2.34
N ILE A 121 -3.15 -2.64 -1.57
CA ILE A 121 -3.17 -2.54 -0.11
C ILE A 121 -1.91 -1.82 0.34
N GLY A 122 -1.98 -1.04 1.41
CA GLY A 122 -0.79 -0.38 1.92
C GLY A 122 -0.94 0.11 3.34
N VAL A 123 0.20 0.31 3.99
CA VAL A 123 0.33 0.67 5.40
C VAL A 123 1.13 1.96 5.55
N CYS A 124 0.74 2.90 6.43
CA CYS A 124 1.44 4.17 6.65
C CYS A 124 1.47 5.02 5.36
N ILE A 125 2.66 5.47 4.92
CA ILE A 125 2.81 6.09 3.57
C ILE A 125 2.30 5.15 2.48
N GLY A 126 2.49 3.83 2.64
CA GLY A 126 1.98 2.84 1.70
C GLY A 126 0.45 2.85 1.59
N GLY A 127 -0.28 3.22 2.65
CA GLY A 127 -1.72 3.44 2.57
C GLY A 127 -2.09 4.60 1.64
N HIS A 128 -1.29 5.68 1.64
CA HIS A 128 -1.41 6.78 0.69
C HIS A 128 -1.07 6.31 -0.75
N LEU A 129 0.00 5.51 -0.90
CA LEU A 129 0.40 5.00 -2.20
C LEU A 129 -0.62 4.01 -2.78
N ALA A 130 -1.26 3.19 -1.94
CA ALA A 130 -2.37 2.34 -2.35
C ALA A 130 -3.58 3.19 -2.82
N PHE A 131 -3.90 4.27 -2.09
CA PHE A 131 -4.92 5.22 -2.54
C PHE A 131 -4.58 5.81 -3.90
N ARG A 132 -3.29 6.17 -4.13
CA ARG A 132 -2.84 6.68 -5.41
C ARG A 132 -2.89 5.62 -6.52
N ALA A 133 -2.60 4.36 -6.20
CA ALA A 133 -2.80 3.25 -7.13
C ALA A 133 -4.27 3.06 -7.52
N ALA A 134 -5.21 3.32 -6.59
CA ALA A 134 -6.66 3.27 -6.86
C ALA A 134 -7.14 4.27 -7.94
N LEU A 135 -6.32 5.28 -8.27
CA LEU A 135 -6.61 6.20 -9.38
C LEU A 135 -6.44 5.54 -10.76
N GLN A 136 -5.79 4.37 -10.83
CA GLN A 136 -5.64 3.61 -12.07
C GLN A 136 -6.88 2.73 -12.25
N PRO A 137 -7.52 2.75 -13.44
CA PRO A 137 -8.78 2.02 -13.67
C PRO A 137 -8.65 0.51 -13.57
N GLU A 138 -7.43 -0.02 -13.66
CA GLU A 138 -7.13 -1.44 -13.49
C GLU A 138 -7.20 -1.92 -12.05
N VAL A 139 -7.14 -1.01 -11.07
CA VAL A 139 -7.18 -1.34 -9.64
C VAL A 139 -8.63 -1.42 -9.18
N LEU A 140 -9.13 -2.63 -9.00
CA LEU A 140 -10.54 -2.92 -8.77
C LEU A 140 -10.98 -2.75 -7.31
N ALA A 141 -10.06 -2.92 -6.37
CA ALA A 141 -10.31 -2.77 -4.94
C ALA A 141 -9.04 -2.32 -4.21
N THR A 142 -9.20 -1.50 -3.16
CA THR A 142 -8.07 -0.93 -2.43
C THR A 142 -8.34 -0.90 -0.94
N ILE A 143 -7.33 -1.25 -0.14
CA ILE A 143 -7.34 -1.10 1.32
C ILE A 143 -6.21 -0.17 1.74
N CYS A 144 -6.56 0.94 2.38
CA CYS A 144 -5.63 1.92 2.91
C CYS A 144 -5.61 1.86 4.44
N LEU A 145 -4.48 1.43 5.03
CA LEU A 145 -4.33 1.33 6.48
C LEU A 145 -3.53 2.54 6.99
N TYR A 146 -4.14 3.28 7.92
CA TYR A 146 -3.53 4.45 8.56
C TYR A 146 -2.69 5.31 7.61
N ALA A 147 -3.28 5.63 6.46
CA ALA A 147 -2.66 6.33 5.34
C ALA A 147 -2.22 7.75 5.73
N THR A 148 -0.90 7.97 5.82
CA THR A 148 -0.34 9.29 6.16
C THR A 148 -0.39 10.26 4.97
N ASP A 149 -0.26 11.53 5.28
CA ASP A 149 -0.05 12.62 4.31
C ASP A 149 -1.21 12.90 3.33
N LEU A 150 -2.30 12.13 3.35
CA LEU A 150 -3.48 12.40 2.51
C LEU A 150 -4.18 13.71 2.86
N HIS A 151 -4.33 14.01 4.17
CA HIS A 151 -5.02 15.21 4.65
C HIS A 151 -4.14 16.45 4.62
N SER A 152 -2.81 16.28 4.67
CA SER A 152 -1.86 17.38 4.87
C SER A 152 -1.22 17.87 3.58
N ASN A 153 -1.33 17.10 2.49
CA ASN A 153 -0.73 17.40 1.19
C ASN A 153 0.78 17.70 1.30
N THR A 154 1.50 16.93 2.12
CA THR A 154 2.92 17.15 2.40
C THR A 154 3.85 16.44 1.43
N LEU A 155 3.35 15.50 0.63
CA LEU A 155 4.15 14.87 -0.41
C LEU A 155 4.32 15.81 -1.60
N PRO A 156 5.54 15.91 -2.18
CA PRO A 156 5.78 16.74 -3.34
C PRO A 156 5.05 16.20 -4.57
N GLY A 157 4.52 17.09 -5.41
CA GLY A 157 3.83 16.72 -6.64
C GLY A 157 2.85 17.81 -7.08
N ALA A 158 2.56 17.86 -8.37
CA ALA A 158 1.69 18.88 -8.96
C ALA A 158 0.21 18.65 -8.62
N GLU A 159 -0.22 17.36 -8.57
CA GLU A 159 -1.60 17.00 -8.24
C GLU A 159 -1.65 16.20 -6.94
N GLN A 160 -2.27 16.80 -5.92
CA GLN A 160 -2.43 16.16 -4.63
C GLN A 160 -3.45 15.02 -4.66
N THR A 161 -3.12 13.92 -4.00
CA THR A 161 -3.83 12.65 -4.12
C THR A 161 -5.32 12.75 -3.76
N LEU A 162 -5.64 13.39 -2.64
CA LEU A 162 -7.02 13.48 -2.15
C LEU A 162 -7.93 14.27 -3.10
N ALA A 163 -7.39 15.27 -3.80
CA ALA A 163 -8.13 16.06 -4.79
C ALA A 163 -8.55 15.23 -6.03
N LEU A 164 -7.93 14.07 -6.25
CA LEU A 164 -8.21 13.17 -7.37
C LEU A 164 -9.19 12.04 -7.02
N SER A 165 -9.80 12.06 -5.84
CA SER A 165 -10.66 10.97 -5.34
C SER A 165 -11.78 10.57 -6.32
N ASN A 166 -12.32 11.52 -7.08
CA ASN A 166 -13.35 11.28 -8.09
C ASN A 166 -12.90 10.41 -9.26
N LYS A 167 -11.59 10.17 -9.42
CA LYS A 167 -11.03 9.26 -10.44
C LYS A 167 -11.08 7.79 -10.00
N ILE A 168 -11.30 7.50 -8.72
CA ILE A 168 -11.36 6.13 -8.20
C ILE A 168 -12.62 5.44 -8.70
N GLN A 169 -12.45 4.34 -9.43
CA GLN A 169 -13.54 3.55 -9.98
C GLN A 169 -13.83 2.27 -9.17
N GLY A 170 -12.79 1.72 -8.52
CA GLY A 170 -12.86 0.52 -7.70
C GLY A 170 -13.45 0.77 -6.30
N GLU A 171 -13.55 -0.30 -5.52
CA GLU A 171 -13.93 -0.23 -4.10
C GLU A 171 -12.76 0.27 -3.25
N LEU A 172 -13.03 1.22 -2.35
CA LEU A 172 -12.03 1.77 -1.44
C LEU A 172 -12.39 1.43 0.01
N THR A 173 -11.44 0.88 0.76
CA THR A 173 -11.60 0.65 2.20
C THR A 173 -10.55 1.45 2.96
N MET A 174 -11.00 2.33 3.84
CA MET A 174 -10.14 3.18 4.68
C MET A 174 -10.18 2.67 6.13
N ILE A 175 -9.02 2.39 6.71
CA ILE A 175 -8.88 1.81 8.05
C ILE A 175 -7.94 2.66 8.91
N TRP A 176 -8.41 3.11 10.07
CA TRP A 176 -7.73 4.10 10.91
C TRP A 176 -7.62 3.66 12.37
N GLY A 177 -6.54 4.10 13.02
CA GLY A 177 -6.44 4.14 14.47
C GLY A 177 -6.86 5.52 15.00
N ARG A 178 -7.75 5.58 16.00
CA ARG A 178 -8.16 6.86 16.59
C ARG A 178 -7.07 7.54 17.42
N GLN A 179 -6.09 6.75 17.90
CA GLN A 179 -4.96 7.23 18.69
C GLN A 179 -3.73 7.55 17.81
N ASP A 180 -3.88 7.50 16.47
CA ASP A 180 -2.79 7.75 15.54
C ASP A 180 -2.40 9.24 15.54
N PRO A 181 -1.17 9.61 15.98
CA PRO A 181 -0.74 11.00 16.01
C PRO A 181 -0.44 11.58 14.62
N HIS A 182 -0.25 10.73 13.60
CA HIS A 182 0.06 11.16 12.22
C HIS A 182 -1.18 11.54 11.44
N ILE A 183 -2.35 11.00 11.82
CA ILE A 183 -3.63 11.33 11.16
C ILE A 183 -4.64 11.77 12.23
N PRO A 184 -4.58 13.04 12.68
CA PRO A 184 -5.48 13.53 13.72
C PRO A 184 -6.94 13.48 13.27
N ARG A 185 -7.86 13.57 14.23
CA ARG A 185 -9.30 13.50 13.97
C ARG A 185 -9.74 14.44 12.85
N ALA A 186 -9.30 15.70 12.87
CA ALA A 186 -9.63 16.68 11.83
C ALA A 186 -9.13 16.25 10.44
N GLY A 187 -7.96 15.59 10.37
CA GLY A 187 -7.45 15.03 9.11
C GLY A 187 -8.31 13.89 8.58
N ARG A 188 -8.75 12.98 9.46
CA ARG A 188 -9.68 11.90 9.07
C ARG A 188 -11.03 12.45 8.62
N GLU A 189 -11.56 13.43 9.33
CA GLU A 189 -12.81 14.13 8.96
C GLU A 189 -12.70 14.79 7.58
N LEU A 190 -11.59 15.47 7.28
CA LEU A 190 -11.33 16.06 5.96
C LEU A 190 -11.32 15.00 4.85
N ILE A 191 -10.60 13.88 5.05
CA ILE A 191 -10.57 12.78 4.08
C ILE A 191 -11.98 12.24 3.85
N HIS A 192 -12.71 11.94 4.93
CA HIS A 192 -14.07 11.39 4.85
C HIS A 192 -15.02 12.32 4.08
N GLN A 193 -15.02 13.61 4.40
CA GLN A 193 -15.84 14.63 3.71
C GLN A 193 -15.49 14.73 2.22
N THR A 194 -14.20 14.68 1.89
CA THR A 194 -13.75 14.73 0.49
C THR A 194 -14.20 13.50 -0.30
N LEU A 195 -14.12 12.32 0.29
CA LEU A 195 -14.59 11.07 -0.34
C LEU A 195 -16.11 11.10 -0.58
N LEU A 196 -16.88 11.60 0.39
CA LEU A 196 -18.33 11.79 0.22
C LEU A 196 -18.63 12.78 -0.92
N ALA A 197 -17.96 13.92 -0.94
CA ALA A 197 -18.16 14.97 -1.93
C ALA A 197 -17.77 14.54 -3.35
N SER A 198 -16.76 13.66 -3.48
CA SER A 198 -16.29 13.14 -4.77
C SER A 198 -17.19 12.03 -5.35
N GLY A 199 -18.11 11.48 -4.56
CA GLY A 199 -18.93 10.34 -4.96
C GLY A 199 -18.18 9.00 -5.02
N THR A 200 -16.98 8.94 -4.45
CA THR A 200 -16.19 7.70 -4.35
C THR A 200 -16.95 6.67 -3.51
N ARG A 201 -17.00 5.43 -3.98
CA ARG A 201 -17.53 4.31 -3.18
C ARG A 201 -16.48 3.86 -2.18
N PHE A 202 -16.80 3.92 -0.89
CA PHE A 202 -15.85 3.52 0.14
C PHE A 202 -16.49 2.94 1.39
N SER A 203 -15.72 2.11 2.09
CA SER A 203 -15.96 1.66 3.46
C SER A 203 -15.00 2.37 4.41
N TRP A 204 -15.47 2.67 5.62
CA TRP A 204 -14.71 3.45 6.61
C TRP A 204 -14.71 2.76 7.97
N HIS A 205 -13.53 2.51 8.52
CA HIS A 205 -13.36 1.84 9.79
C HIS A 205 -12.41 2.62 10.71
N GLU A 206 -12.83 2.88 11.93
CA GLU A 206 -11.99 3.51 12.96
C GLU A 206 -11.96 2.65 14.22
N PHE A 207 -10.76 2.32 14.67
CA PHE A 207 -10.52 1.50 15.86
C PHE A 207 -9.83 2.30 16.95
N ASP A 208 -9.91 1.82 18.19
CA ASP A 208 -9.14 2.34 19.31
C ASP A 208 -7.71 1.77 19.26
N ALA A 209 -6.93 2.25 18.31
CA ALA A 209 -5.60 1.77 17.98
C ALA A 209 -4.66 2.92 17.64
N ASN A 210 -3.36 2.67 17.75
CA ASN A 210 -2.30 3.61 17.40
C ASN A 210 -1.89 3.44 15.93
N HIS A 211 -0.95 4.29 15.47
CA HIS A 211 -0.29 4.11 14.18
C HIS A 211 0.47 2.78 14.10
N ALA A 212 0.48 2.15 12.92
CA ALA A 212 1.20 0.89 12.66
C ALA A 212 0.74 -0.31 13.49
N PHE A 213 -0.54 -0.42 13.84
CA PHE A 213 -1.10 -1.55 14.60
C PHE A 213 -1.00 -2.91 13.86
N MET A 214 -0.73 -2.90 12.56
CA MET A 214 -0.47 -4.13 11.78
C MET A 214 0.96 -4.65 11.89
N ARG A 215 1.90 -3.82 12.33
CA ARG A 215 3.32 -4.18 12.39
C ARG A 215 3.59 -5.11 13.56
N ASP A 216 3.88 -6.36 13.29
CA ASP A 216 4.13 -7.42 14.29
C ASP A 216 5.50 -7.31 15.00
N GLU A 217 6.07 -6.12 15.01
CA GLU A 217 7.24 -5.72 15.79
C GLU A 217 6.98 -4.38 16.47
N GLY A 218 7.24 -4.33 17.78
CA GLY A 218 7.08 -3.14 18.61
C GLY A 218 5.73 -3.06 19.33
N GLU A 219 5.60 -2.04 20.18
CA GLU A 219 4.53 -1.89 21.17
C GLU A 219 3.13 -1.58 20.59
N ARG A 220 3.07 -1.19 19.32
CA ARG A 220 1.82 -0.74 18.66
C ARG A 220 1.04 -1.88 18.02
N TYR A 221 1.62 -3.08 17.99
CA TYR A 221 0.98 -4.21 17.36
C TYR A 221 -0.29 -4.64 18.11
N ASP A 222 -1.38 -4.73 17.37
CA ASP A 222 -2.63 -5.29 17.85
C ASP A 222 -2.96 -6.58 17.07
N PRO A 223 -2.74 -7.76 17.67
CA PRO A 223 -2.93 -9.03 16.98
C PRO A 223 -4.39 -9.31 16.62
N ALA A 224 -5.35 -8.85 17.42
CA ALA A 224 -6.77 -9.06 17.13
C ALA A 224 -7.19 -8.21 15.93
N LEU A 225 -6.75 -6.96 15.90
CA LEU A 225 -7.01 -6.05 14.78
C LEU A 225 -6.26 -6.47 13.51
N ALA A 226 -5.04 -7.00 13.63
CA ALA A 226 -4.31 -7.56 12.50
C ALA A 226 -5.06 -8.73 11.86
N ILE A 227 -5.59 -9.67 12.65
CA ILE A 227 -6.43 -10.77 12.17
C ILE A 227 -7.68 -10.23 11.45
N TRP A 228 -8.34 -9.23 12.03
CA TRP A 228 -9.50 -8.61 11.41
C TRP A 228 -9.15 -7.99 10.04
N VAL A 229 -8.01 -7.29 9.93
CA VAL A 229 -7.55 -6.72 8.65
C VAL A 229 -7.29 -7.81 7.60
N TYR A 230 -6.66 -8.93 7.96
CA TYR A 230 -6.48 -10.05 7.02
C TYR A 230 -7.81 -10.63 6.55
N GLN A 231 -8.81 -10.71 7.43
CA GLN A 231 -10.16 -11.16 7.06
C GLN A 231 -10.84 -10.16 6.10
N GLN A 232 -10.70 -8.84 6.37
CA GLN A 232 -11.19 -7.81 5.47
C GLN A 232 -10.49 -7.88 4.10
N ALA A 233 -9.17 -8.02 4.07
CA ALA A 233 -8.42 -8.17 2.83
C ALA A 233 -8.93 -9.36 2.00
N LYS A 234 -9.11 -10.52 2.64
CA LYS A 234 -9.68 -11.69 1.98
C LYS A 234 -11.09 -11.42 1.44
N SER A 235 -11.95 -10.77 2.23
CA SER A 235 -13.33 -10.45 1.82
C SER A 235 -13.35 -9.48 0.63
N VAL A 236 -12.68 -8.34 0.74
CA VAL A 236 -12.66 -7.27 -0.27
C VAL A 236 -12.06 -7.78 -1.59
N PHE A 237 -10.88 -8.41 -1.54
CA PHE A 237 -10.19 -8.83 -2.75
C PHE A 237 -10.73 -10.12 -3.39
N SER A 238 -11.55 -10.88 -2.67
CA SER A 238 -12.26 -12.03 -3.28
C SER A 238 -13.45 -11.61 -4.14
N LEU A 239 -13.90 -10.36 -4.03
CA LEU A 239 -15.01 -9.82 -4.83
C LEU A 239 -14.56 -9.23 -6.18
N MET A 240 -13.24 -9.11 -6.40
CA MET A 240 -12.67 -8.64 -7.66
C MET A 240 -12.97 -9.57 -8.83
#